data_e342bbef0d6b025c39285d84fcf64d2c
#
_entry.id   e342bbef0d6b025c39285d84fcf64d2c
#
_cell.length_a   1.000
_cell.length_b   1.000
_cell.length_c   1.000
_cell.angle_alpha   90.00
_cell.angle_beta   90.00
_cell.angle_gamma   90.00
#
_symmetry.space_group_name_H-M   'P 1'
#
loop_
_entity.id
_entity.type
_entity.pdbx_description
1 polymer ?
#
loop_
_entity_poly.entity_id
_entity_poly.type
_entity_poly.pdbx_seq_one_letter_code
_entity_poly.pdbx_strand_id
1 'polypeptide(L)'
;MRSTVSIRKKLVGKVITKFACTLFLPAPLQIVRTIWLSLPFLGRGLKRLIHRELKVELLDALSIGVSMVRRDFSTAGSVMFLLDIGELLEEWTHKKSVDDLARCMSLNVKRVWLKTDDAEVLVPLSNIAVGDRILVRMGSVIPLDGEVVEGEVMVNQASLTGESMPVAKRPGTQVYAGTVIEEGDCVIEVTQSSGESRYDKIVSMIEQSEQLKSAAESHAANLADKLVPYTLVGSALSYALTRNVTRALSVLMVDFSCALKLAMPLTVLSAMREASMYHITVKGGKFLEAVAQAGTIVFDKTGTLTHACPVVARVIPFGGRSEDDMLRVAACLEEHFPHSMANAVVRAARERNLAHEEMHSQVEYIVAHGISSMVENKKVVIGSAHFIFEDEKCMVPAGEQEKYDALPVEFSHLYLAIGSELAAVICIADPLRPEACDVMKALRALGIQRTVMLTGDSERTAAAIAAEVGVDDYRAEVLPEDKANFVEQECAAGHTVIMLGDGINDSPALSAANVGVAISDGAAIAREIADITIAAENLFELVALRRIAQGLMSRINSNYRFVIGFNGSLIGLGVTGVLAPATSAMMHNLSTLGISLRSMTNLIDSSETTRLLESR
;
A
#
# COMPACT_ATOMS: atom_id res chain seq x y z
N MET A 1 16.14 15.83 -2.38
CA MET A 1 16.67 16.73 -3.45
C MET A 1 18.13 17.15 -3.26
N ARG A 2 18.58 17.62 -2.08
CA ARG A 2 20.00 18.01 -1.89
C ARG A 2 20.96 16.82 -2.04
N SER A 3 20.56 15.60 -1.68
CA SER A 3 21.40 14.40 -1.75
C SER A 3 21.62 13.89 -3.17
N THR A 4 20.58 13.80 -3.99
CA THR A 4 20.67 13.37 -5.42
C THR A 4 21.46 14.35 -6.28
N VAL A 5 21.32 15.66 -6.04
CA VAL A 5 22.14 16.70 -6.69
C VAL A 5 23.62 16.59 -6.27
N SER A 6 23.89 16.27 -5.01
CA SER A 6 25.26 16.07 -4.52
C SER A 6 25.95 14.88 -5.19
N ILE A 7 25.26 13.75 -5.35
CA ILE A 7 25.81 12.55 -6.03
C ILE A 7 26.06 12.84 -7.50
N ARG A 8 25.15 13.52 -8.19
CA ARG A 8 25.35 13.95 -9.59
C ARG A 8 26.61 14.81 -9.75
N LYS A 9 26.84 15.77 -8.82
CA LYS A 9 28.08 16.58 -8.81
C LYS A 9 29.31 15.73 -8.60
N LYS A 10 29.29 14.76 -7.68
CA LYS A 10 30.40 13.82 -7.43
C LYS A 10 30.70 12.98 -8.67
N LEU A 11 29.66 12.45 -9.35
CA LEU A 11 29.79 11.66 -10.56
C LEU A 11 30.46 12.46 -11.69
N VAL A 12 29.94 13.66 -11.99
CA VAL A 12 30.52 14.55 -12.99
C VAL A 12 31.94 14.93 -12.61
N GLY A 13 32.22 15.23 -11.34
CA GLY A 13 33.55 15.54 -10.83
C GLY A 13 34.52 14.39 -11.02
N LYS A 14 34.17 13.13 -10.72
CA LYS A 14 35.01 11.96 -10.94
C LYS A 14 35.35 11.73 -12.43
N VAL A 15 34.34 11.89 -13.30
CA VAL A 15 34.54 11.78 -14.77
C VAL A 15 35.53 12.83 -15.25
N ILE A 16 35.28 14.11 -14.91
CA ILE A 16 36.18 15.22 -15.30
C ILE A 16 37.61 14.98 -14.76
N THR A 17 37.73 14.60 -13.49
CA THR A 17 39.05 14.33 -12.87
C THR A 17 39.76 13.18 -13.55
N LYS A 18 39.06 12.09 -13.93
CA LYS A 18 39.68 10.97 -14.67
C LYS A 18 40.23 11.44 -16.01
N PHE A 19 39.41 12.16 -16.80
CA PHE A 19 39.84 12.68 -18.11
C PHE A 19 40.99 13.69 -17.98
N ALA A 20 40.89 14.63 -17.05
CA ALA A 20 41.95 15.61 -16.82
C ALA A 20 43.28 14.94 -16.40
N CYS A 21 43.23 13.98 -15.47
CA CYS A 21 44.41 13.27 -15.04
C CYS A 21 45.01 12.38 -16.15
N THR A 22 44.18 11.78 -17.00
CA THR A 22 44.65 10.97 -18.11
C THR A 22 45.33 11.82 -19.18
N LEU A 23 44.86 13.05 -19.39
CA LEU A 23 45.36 13.94 -20.44
C LEU A 23 46.56 14.78 -20.00
N PHE A 24 46.59 15.24 -18.76
CA PHE A 24 47.55 16.24 -18.27
C PHE A 24 48.56 15.70 -17.27
N LEU A 25 48.34 14.52 -16.67
CA LEU A 25 49.30 14.01 -15.66
C LEU A 25 50.42 13.21 -16.31
N PRO A 26 51.71 13.46 -15.95
CA PRO A 26 52.83 12.63 -16.40
C PRO A 26 52.67 11.17 -15.98
N ALA A 27 53.15 10.24 -16.82
CA ALA A 27 53.02 8.80 -16.61
C ALA A 27 53.44 8.29 -15.21
N PRO A 28 54.59 8.74 -14.61
CA PRO A 28 54.95 8.32 -13.26
C PRO A 28 53.93 8.70 -12.19
N LEU A 29 53.35 9.89 -12.30
CA LEU A 29 52.33 10.36 -11.35
C LEU A 29 51.00 9.63 -11.54
N GLN A 30 50.66 9.23 -12.77
CA GLN A 30 49.50 8.36 -13.03
C GLN A 30 49.67 6.99 -12.34
N ILE A 31 50.84 6.41 -12.35
CA ILE A 31 51.16 5.14 -11.67
C ILE A 31 50.98 5.28 -10.16
N VAL A 32 51.58 6.30 -9.55
CA VAL A 32 51.47 6.57 -8.11
C VAL A 32 50.00 6.77 -7.71
N ARG A 33 49.26 7.54 -8.48
CA ARG A 33 47.82 7.75 -8.26
C ARG A 33 47.03 6.45 -8.34
N THR A 34 47.33 5.60 -9.35
CA THR A 34 46.65 4.31 -9.52
C THR A 34 46.91 3.38 -8.34
N ILE A 35 48.19 3.32 -7.87
CA ILE A 35 48.54 2.56 -6.67
C ILE A 35 47.80 3.08 -5.44
N TRP A 36 47.75 4.38 -5.24
CA TRP A 36 47.06 4.97 -4.10
C TRP A 36 45.54 4.69 -4.13
N LEU A 37 44.89 4.81 -5.28
CA LEU A 37 43.47 4.52 -5.46
C LEU A 37 43.12 3.04 -5.32
N SER A 38 44.10 2.11 -5.52
CA SER A 38 43.84 0.68 -5.38
C SER A 38 43.80 0.20 -3.92
N LEU A 39 44.41 0.94 -2.99
CA LEU A 39 44.50 0.53 -1.58
C LEU A 39 43.15 0.25 -0.92
N PRO A 40 42.09 1.05 -1.09
CA PRO A 40 40.75 0.75 -0.53
C PRO A 40 40.15 -0.54 -1.10
N PHE A 41 40.30 -0.81 -2.39
CA PHE A 41 39.79 -2.03 -3.04
C PHE A 41 40.54 -3.28 -2.55
N LEU A 42 41.86 -3.23 -2.55
CA LEU A 42 42.68 -4.33 -2.03
C LEU A 42 42.44 -4.58 -0.54
N GLY A 43 42.26 -3.53 0.26
CA GLY A 43 41.93 -3.63 1.68
C GLY A 43 40.55 -4.28 1.93
N ARG A 44 39.52 -3.92 1.14
CA ARG A 44 38.21 -4.56 1.19
C ARG A 44 38.30 -6.05 0.85
N GLY A 45 38.97 -6.40 -0.25
CA GLY A 45 39.15 -7.78 -0.66
C GLY A 45 39.94 -8.62 0.35
N LEU A 46 41.02 -8.08 0.91
CA LEU A 46 41.83 -8.75 1.93
C LEU A 46 41.01 -9.00 3.22
N LYS A 47 40.22 -8.02 3.64
CA LYS A 47 39.32 -8.17 4.78
C LYS A 47 38.33 -9.32 4.57
N ARG A 48 37.73 -9.45 3.38
CA ARG A 48 36.82 -10.56 3.03
C ARG A 48 37.55 -11.91 3.04
N LEU A 49 38.75 -11.95 2.49
CA LEU A 49 39.56 -13.16 2.48
C LEU A 49 39.89 -13.65 3.90
N ILE A 50 40.30 -12.74 4.80
CA ILE A 50 40.55 -13.05 6.21
C ILE A 50 39.31 -13.61 6.90
N HIS A 51 38.12 -13.10 6.61
CA HIS A 51 36.85 -13.60 7.16
C HIS A 51 36.35 -14.85 6.43
N ARG A 52 37.08 -15.38 5.45
CA ARG A 52 36.70 -16.52 4.59
C ARG A 52 35.37 -16.33 3.86
N GLU A 53 35.04 -15.09 3.53
CA GLU A 53 33.83 -14.73 2.78
C GLU A 53 34.19 -14.59 1.30
N LEU A 54 33.62 -15.43 0.44
CA LEU A 54 33.74 -15.32 -1.01
C LEU A 54 32.68 -14.38 -1.55
N LYS A 55 32.98 -13.08 -1.55
CA LYS A 55 32.10 -12.01 -2.04
C LYS A 55 32.75 -11.26 -3.20
N VAL A 56 31.98 -10.40 -3.87
CA VAL A 56 32.36 -9.66 -5.08
C VAL A 56 33.62 -8.79 -4.84
N GLU A 57 33.75 -8.19 -3.66
CA GLU A 57 34.92 -7.38 -3.31
C GLU A 57 36.25 -8.15 -3.42
N LEU A 58 36.20 -9.49 -3.33
CA LEU A 58 37.36 -10.34 -3.57
C LEU A 58 37.71 -10.43 -5.07
N LEU A 59 36.68 -10.51 -5.95
CA LEU A 59 36.88 -10.51 -7.41
C LEU A 59 37.49 -9.20 -7.87
N ASP A 60 37.01 -8.07 -7.38
CA ASP A 60 37.49 -6.73 -7.67
C ASP A 60 38.95 -6.58 -7.24
N ALA A 61 39.26 -6.98 -6.00
CA ALA A 61 40.64 -6.92 -5.47
C ALA A 61 41.61 -7.79 -6.27
N LEU A 62 41.19 -9.01 -6.66
CA LEU A 62 42.00 -9.90 -7.48
C LEU A 62 42.23 -9.31 -8.88
N SER A 63 41.20 -8.77 -9.50
CA SER A 63 41.29 -8.16 -10.83
C SER A 63 42.23 -6.97 -10.85
N ILE A 64 42.14 -6.08 -9.87
CA ILE A 64 42.99 -4.91 -9.70
C ILE A 64 44.42 -5.38 -9.36
N GLY A 65 44.57 -6.28 -8.38
CA GLY A 65 45.86 -6.78 -7.92
C GLY A 65 46.67 -7.48 -9.02
N VAL A 66 46.05 -8.38 -9.79
CA VAL A 66 46.69 -9.07 -10.92
C VAL A 66 47.10 -8.07 -12.02
N SER A 67 46.28 -7.09 -12.33
CA SER A 67 46.60 -6.04 -13.30
C SER A 67 47.83 -5.21 -12.85
N MET A 68 47.88 -4.88 -11.55
CA MET A 68 49.02 -4.14 -10.97
C MET A 68 50.34 -4.94 -10.99
N VAL A 69 50.29 -6.25 -10.61
CA VAL A 69 51.45 -7.13 -10.66
C VAL A 69 52.01 -7.23 -12.08
N ARG A 70 51.13 -7.22 -13.09
CA ARG A 70 51.50 -7.20 -14.50
C ARG A 70 52.02 -5.84 -14.99
N ARG A 71 52.04 -4.82 -14.13
CA ARG A 71 52.34 -3.42 -14.48
C ARG A 71 51.37 -2.80 -15.49
N ASP A 72 50.17 -3.37 -15.63
CA ASP A 72 49.11 -2.81 -16.46
C ASP A 72 48.24 -1.85 -15.62
N PHE A 73 48.83 -0.70 -15.30
CA PHE A 73 48.20 0.35 -14.50
C PHE A 73 47.04 1.01 -15.25
N SER A 74 47.01 0.94 -16.58
CA SER A 74 45.90 1.47 -17.39
C SER A 74 44.62 0.66 -17.18
N THR A 75 44.73 -0.67 -17.27
CA THR A 75 43.61 -1.58 -17.01
C THR A 75 43.15 -1.47 -15.55
N ALA A 76 44.06 -1.52 -14.57
CA ALA A 76 43.73 -1.36 -13.16
C ALA A 76 43.00 -0.04 -12.89
N GLY A 77 43.50 1.09 -13.42
CA GLY A 77 42.86 2.39 -13.26
C GLY A 77 41.50 2.54 -13.96
N SER A 78 41.32 1.82 -15.08
CA SER A 78 40.00 1.81 -15.78
C SER A 78 38.97 0.97 -15.03
N VAL A 79 39.39 -0.17 -14.51
CA VAL A 79 38.52 -1.03 -13.68
C VAL A 79 38.07 -0.30 -12.43
N MET A 80 38.98 0.27 -11.65
CA MET A 80 38.65 1.05 -10.46
C MET A 80 37.69 2.21 -10.78
N PHE A 81 37.94 2.91 -11.90
CA PHE A 81 37.05 3.99 -12.33
C PHE A 81 35.63 3.48 -12.67
N LEU A 82 35.53 2.34 -13.37
CA LEU A 82 34.22 1.75 -13.71
C LEU A 82 33.49 1.25 -12.48
N LEU A 83 34.17 0.64 -11.52
CA LEU A 83 33.58 0.23 -10.23
C LEU A 83 33.09 1.43 -9.44
N ASP A 84 33.89 2.47 -9.30
CA ASP A 84 33.51 3.72 -8.62
C ASP A 84 32.31 4.41 -9.26
N ILE A 85 32.22 4.42 -10.59
CA ILE A 85 31.04 4.97 -11.32
C ILE A 85 29.83 4.07 -11.10
N GLY A 86 30.02 2.75 -11.12
CA GLY A 86 28.97 1.78 -10.82
C GLY A 86 28.35 2.02 -9.44
N GLU A 87 29.18 2.08 -8.38
CA GLU A 87 28.72 2.35 -7.01
C GLU A 87 27.97 3.70 -6.90
N LEU A 88 28.44 4.76 -7.56
CA LEU A 88 27.77 6.06 -7.56
C LEU A 88 26.45 6.08 -8.33
N LEU A 89 26.35 5.35 -9.44
CA LEU A 89 25.13 5.22 -10.21
C LEU A 89 24.09 4.40 -9.43
N GLU A 90 24.54 3.36 -8.74
CA GLU A 90 23.71 2.56 -7.84
C GLU A 90 23.10 3.43 -6.73
N GLU A 91 23.95 4.16 -5.99
CA GLU A 91 23.50 5.06 -4.93
C GLU A 91 22.52 6.13 -5.46
N TRP A 92 22.83 6.71 -6.64
CA TRP A 92 21.96 7.71 -7.26
C TRP A 92 20.60 7.15 -7.66
N THR A 93 20.59 5.96 -8.29
CA THR A 93 19.37 5.33 -8.79
C THR A 93 18.47 4.92 -7.63
N HIS A 94 19.05 4.34 -6.58
CA HIS A 94 18.34 3.97 -5.36
C HIS A 94 17.70 5.20 -4.68
N LYS A 95 18.50 6.24 -4.40
CA LYS A 95 18.00 7.47 -3.77
C LYS A 95 16.94 8.16 -4.63
N LYS A 96 17.09 8.16 -5.95
CA LYS A 96 16.09 8.72 -6.85
C LYS A 96 14.78 7.95 -6.78
N SER A 97 14.82 6.62 -6.74
CA SER A 97 13.63 5.78 -6.64
C SER A 97 12.88 6.00 -5.33
N VAL A 98 13.60 6.08 -4.21
CA VAL A 98 13.02 6.40 -2.89
C VAL A 98 12.42 7.82 -2.89
N ASP A 99 13.14 8.82 -3.43
CA ASP A 99 12.64 10.20 -3.56
C ASP A 99 11.37 10.27 -4.43
N ASP A 100 11.31 9.51 -5.53
CA ASP A 100 10.17 9.48 -6.43
C ASP A 100 8.96 8.80 -5.77
N LEU A 101 9.16 7.68 -5.07
CA LEU A 101 8.12 6.99 -4.29
C LEU A 101 7.57 7.89 -3.18
N ALA A 102 8.46 8.49 -2.37
CA ALA A 102 8.06 9.38 -1.29
C ALA A 102 7.26 10.60 -1.80
N ARG A 103 7.58 11.11 -3.00
CA ARG A 103 6.80 12.19 -3.63
C ARG A 103 5.41 11.76 -4.07
N CYS A 104 5.26 10.56 -4.59
CA CYS A 104 3.94 10.03 -4.98
C CYS A 104 3.05 9.82 -3.75
N MET A 105 3.65 9.41 -2.61
CA MET A 105 2.93 9.16 -1.36
C MET A 105 2.72 10.42 -0.51
N SER A 106 3.44 11.52 -0.78
CA SER A 106 3.34 12.78 -0.03
C SER A 106 2.51 13.81 -0.76
N LEU A 107 1.63 14.49 -0.03
CA LEU A 107 0.96 15.69 -0.52
C LEU A 107 1.99 16.83 -0.66
N ASN A 108 2.08 17.41 -1.85
CA ASN A 108 3.21 18.25 -2.29
C ASN A 108 3.02 19.73 -1.94
N VAL A 109 2.86 20.06 -0.65
CA VAL A 109 2.84 21.46 -0.19
C VAL A 109 4.28 21.95 -0.03
N LYS A 110 4.73 22.82 -0.94
CA LYS A 110 6.10 23.37 -0.94
C LYS A 110 6.23 24.67 -0.17
N ARG A 111 5.18 25.46 -0.11
CA ARG A 111 5.13 26.80 0.50
C ARG A 111 3.84 26.97 1.27
N VAL A 112 3.92 27.72 2.36
CA VAL A 112 2.80 28.04 3.25
C VAL A 112 2.79 29.53 3.56
N TRP A 113 1.61 30.07 3.86
CA TRP A 113 1.45 31.42 4.31
C TRP A 113 1.71 31.48 5.81
N LEU A 114 2.85 32.06 6.19
CA LEU A 114 3.17 32.36 7.60
C LEU A 114 2.44 33.66 7.96
N LYS A 115 1.62 33.64 9.00
CA LYS A 115 0.94 34.80 9.55
C LYS A 115 1.76 35.36 10.69
N THR A 116 2.27 36.57 10.51
CA THR A 116 2.89 37.37 11.55
C THR A 116 1.94 38.51 11.95
N ASP A 117 2.21 39.20 13.06
CA ASP A 117 1.32 40.26 13.55
C ASP A 117 1.10 41.39 12.52
N ASP A 118 2.06 41.61 11.60
CA ASP A 118 2.02 42.69 10.62
C ASP A 118 1.81 42.27 9.16
N ALA A 119 1.98 40.99 8.83
CA ALA A 119 1.94 40.56 7.41
C ALA A 119 1.73 39.04 7.24
N GLU A 120 1.20 38.69 6.08
CA GLU A 120 1.17 37.30 5.57
C GLU A 120 2.32 37.12 4.58
N VAL A 121 3.25 36.21 4.88
CA VAL A 121 4.44 35.98 4.05
C VAL A 121 4.47 34.52 3.55
N LEU A 122 4.64 34.35 2.23
CA LEU A 122 4.74 33.02 1.64
C LEU A 122 6.15 32.45 1.80
N VAL A 123 6.31 31.52 2.75
CA VAL A 123 7.60 30.90 3.08
C VAL A 123 7.67 29.42 2.69
N PRO A 124 8.87 28.86 2.46
CA PRO A 124 9.04 27.44 2.31
C PRO A 124 8.59 26.69 3.58
N LEU A 125 7.89 25.56 3.41
CA LEU A 125 7.44 24.72 4.53
C LEU A 125 8.59 24.32 5.49
N SER A 126 9.80 24.14 4.94
CA SER A 126 11.01 23.81 5.74
C SER A 126 11.45 24.89 6.73
N ASN A 127 10.90 26.09 6.64
CA ASN A 127 11.26 27.22 7.50
C ASN A 127 10.24 27.43 8.64
N ILE A 128 9.20 26.60 8.69
CA ILE A 128 8.17 26.66 9.73
C ILE A 128 8.64 25.88 10.96
N ALA A 129 8.52 26.49 12.12
CA ALA A 129 8.81 25.92 13.42
C ALA A 129 7.52 25.64 14.22
N VAL A 130 7.64 24.85 15.29
CA VAL A 130 6.55 24.65 16.25
C VAL A 130 6.22 25.98 16.92
N GLY A 131 4.92 26.32 16.98
CA GLY A 131 4.41 27.59 17.48
C GLY A 131 4.23 28.67 16.41
N ASP A 132 4.70 28.45 15.17
CA ASP A 132 4.40 29.35 14.07
C ASP A 132 2.92 29.27 13.67
N ARG A 133 2.36 30.40 13.24
CA ARG A 133 0.98 30.51 12.78
C ARG A 133 0.93 30.53 11.26
N ILE A 134 0.24 29.56 10.68
CA ILE A 134 0.07 29.45 9.23
C ILE A 134 -1.38 29.69 8.83
N LEU A 135 -1.58 30.46 7.76
CA LEU A 135 -2.88 30.66 7.16
C LEU A 135 -3.13 29.58 6.10
N VAL A 136 -4.23 28.87 6.22
CA VAL A 136 -4.68 27.88 5.23
C VAL A 136 -6.05 28.30 4.71
N ARG A 137 -6.15 28.41 3.37
CA ARG A 137 -7.34 28.92 2.69
C ARG A 137 -8.19 27.79 2.13
N MET A 138 -9.46 28.09 1.86
CA MET A 138 -10.41 27.20 1.21
C MET A 138 -9.78 26.53 -0.04
N GLY A 139 -10.05 25.25 -0.24
CA GLY A 139 -9.49 24.43 -1.32
C GLY A 139 -8.03 24.02 -1.13
N SER A 140 -7.38 24.42 -0.04
CA SER A 140 -5.99 24.09 0.25
C SER A 140 -5.86 22.90 1.18
N VAL A 141 -4.76 22.15 0.99
CA VAL A 141 -4.37 21.06 1.89
C VAL A 141 -3.70 21.63 3.12
N ILE A 142 -4.06 21.19 4.30
CA ILE A 142 -3.40 21.52 5.56
C ILE A 142 -1.97 20.91 5.54
N PRO A 143 -0.91 21.72 5.66
CA PRO A 143 0.45 21.26 5.41
C PRO A 143 1.12 20.60 6.61
N LEU A 144 0.73 20.94 7.84
CA LEU A 144 1.32 20.49 9.11
C LEU A 144 0.22 20.26 10.14
N ASP A 145 0.48 19.35 11.09
CA ASP A 145 -0.39 19.13 12.23
C ASP A 145 -0.39 20.37 13.14
N GLY A 146 -1.57 20.77 13.61
CA GLY A 146 -1.69 21.96 14.44
C GLY A 146 -3.06 22.13 15.07
N GLU A 147 -3.24 23.24 15.76
CA GLU A 147 -4.48 23.64 16.39
C GLU A 147 -5.03 24.90 15.71
N VAL A 148 -6.32 24.93 15.42
CA VAL A 148 -6.97 26.13 14.88
C VAL A 148 -6.98 27.22 15.95
N VAL A 149 -6.38 28.38 15.61
CA VAL A 149 -6.32 29.56 16.52
C VAL A 149 -7.34 30.60 16.11
N GLU A 150 -7.59 30.75 14.81
CA GLU A 150 -8.54 31.72 14.25
C GLU A 150 -9.31 31.10 13.07
N GLY A 151 -10.57 31.50 12.92
CA GLY A 151 -11.45 31.05 11.84
C GLY A 151 -12.27 29.82 12.19
N GLU A 152 -13.27 29.55 11.38
CA GLU A 152 -14.11 28.36 11.44
C GLU A 152 -14.15 27.75 10.05
N VAL A 153 -13.83 26.45 9.93
CA VAL A 153 -13.65 25.79 8.65
C VAL A 153 -14.30 24.41 8.63
N MET A 154 -14.78 24.02 7.47
CA MET A 154 -15.19 22.64 7.17
C MET A 154 -13.98 21.92 6.58
N VAL A 155 -13.50 20.90 7.27
CA VAL A 155 -12.31 20.13 6.86
C VAL A 155 -12.72 18.74 6.43
N ASN A 156 -12.43 18.41 5.18
CA ASN A 156 -12.52 17.05 4.68
C ASN A 156 -11.36 16.24 5.23
N GLN A 157 -11.67 15.30 6.10
CA GLN A 157 -10.73 14.38 6.71
C GLN A 157 -10.77 12.98 6.11
N ALA A 158 -11.47 12.78 4.99
CA ALA A 158 -11.60 11.49 4.32
C ALA A 158 -10.25 10.80 4.08
N SER A 159 -9.20 11.58 3.78
CA SER A 159 -7.82 11.07 3.65
C SER A 159 -7.21 10.53 4.95
N LEU A 160 -7.79 10.81 6.11
CA LEU A 160 -7.30 10.39 7.43
C LEU A 160 -8.28 9.51 8.19
N THR A 161 -9.56 9.86 8.16
CA THR A 161 -10.61 9.19 8.95
C THR A 161 -11.51 8.32 8.11
N GLY A 162 -11.53 8.51 6.77
CA GLY A 162 -12.42 7.86 5.84
C GLY A 162 -13.86 8.38 5.83
N GLU A 163 -14.16 9.33 6.69
CA GLU A 163 -15.47 9.97 6.69
C GLU A 163 -15.53 11.02 5.59
N SER A 164 -16.37 10.79 4.59
CA SER A 164 -16.56 11.72 3.46
C SER A 164 -17.31 12.99 3.83
N MET A 165 -17.91 13.09 5.03
CA MET A 165 -18.54 14.31 5.50
C MET A 165 -17.48 15.24 6.12
N PRO A 166 -17.41 16.51 5.65
CA PRO A 166 -16.51 17.51 6.24
C PRO A 166 -16.86 17.76 7.71
N VAL A 167 -15.82 17.85 8.54
CA VAL A 167 -15.95 18.08 9.98
C VAL A 167 -15.69 19.55 10.27
N ALA A 168 -16.61 20.19 11.00
CA ALA A 168 -16.43 21.56 11.46
C ALA A 168 -15.28 21.67 12.46
N LYS A 169 -14.31 22.53 12.17
CA LYS A 169 -13.19 22.85 13.05
C LYS A 169 -13.26 24.30 13.49
N ARG A 170 -13.11 24.52 14.79
CA ARG A 170 -13.21 25.80 15.46
C ARG A 170 -11.94 26.10 16.25
N PRO A 171 -11.67 27.33 16.66
CA PRO A 171 -10.54 27.64 17.54
C PRO A 171 -10.49 26.70 18.75
N GLY A 172 -9.31 26.14 19.02
CA GLY A 172 -9.08 25.12 20.05
C GLY A 172 -9.22 23.67 19.54
N THR A 173 -9.57 23.43 18.25
CA THR A 173 -9.64 22.08 17.71
C THR A 173 -8.40 21.70 16.92
N GLN A 174 -8.01 20.43 17.03
CA GLN A 174 -6.87 19.90 16.27
C GLN A 174 -7.21 19.64 14.82
N VAL A 175 -6.25 19.96 13.95
CA VAL A 175 -6.28 19.66 12.51
C VAL A 175 -5.01 18.92 12.10
N TYR A 176 -5.14 18.12 11.06
CA TYR A 176 -4.09 17.18 10.66
C TYR A 176 -3.57 17.46 9.26
N ALA A 177 -2.27 17.32 9.09
CA ALA A 177 -1.61 17.45 7.80
C ALA A 177 -2.20 16.45 6.78
N GLY A 178 -2.48 16.95 5.57
CA GLY A 178 -3.03 16.14 4.50
C GLY A 178 -4.54 16.14 4.40
N THR A 179 -5.25 16.82 5.28
CA THR A 179 -6.69 17.10 5.14
C THR A 179 -6.93 18.35 4.30
N VAL A 180 -8.10 18.50 3.71
CA VAL A 180 -8.45 19.59 2.79
C VAL A 180 -9.50 20.49 3.42
N ILE A 181 -9.31 21.80 3.36
CA ILE A 181 -10.33 22.76 3.75
C ILE A 181 -11.34 22.89 2.60
N GLU A 182 -12.59 22.48 2.82
CA GLU A 182 -13.66 22.62 1.83
C GLU A 182 -14.34 23.97 1.89
N GLU A 183 -14.55 24.51 3.10
CA GLU A 183 -15.18 25.81 3.30
C GLU A 183 -14.48 26.61 4.40
N GLY A 184 -14.38 27.92 4.23
CA GLY A 184 -13.76 28.85 5.16
C GLY A 184 -12.23 28.92 5.05
N ASP A 185 -11.64 29.84 5.82
CA ASP A 185 -10.20 30.02 5.97
C ASP A 185 -9.85 29.97 7.46
N CYS A 186 -8.71 29.39 7.82
CA CYS A 186 -8.28 29.32 9.21
C CYS A 186 -6.79 29.62 9.39
N VAL A 187 -6.45 30.06 10.57
CA VAL A 187 -5.07 30.16 11.06
C VAL A 187 -4.82 29.00 11.99
N ILE A 188 -3.77 28.27 11.72
CA ILE A 188 -3.36 27.07 12.45
C ILE A 188 -2.04 27.38 13.14
N GLU A 189 -1.97 27.15 14.46
CA GLU A 189 -0.71 27.15 15.20
C GLU A 189 -0.09 25.75 15.11
N VAL A 190 1.14 25.67 14.59
CA VAL A 190 1.83 24.41 14.31
C VAL A 190 2.26 23.74 15.60
N THR A 191 1.82 22.51 15.82
CA THR A 191 2.15 21.72 17.02
C THR A 191 3.30 20.74 16.82
N GLN A 192 3.61 20.38 15.56
CA GLN A 192 4.73 19.48 15.23
C GLN A 192 5.60 20.10 14.14
N SER A 193 6.93 20.03 14.32
CA SER A 193 7.89 20.62 13.38
C SER A 193 8.05 19.79 12.10
N SER A 194 8.55 20.43 11.04
CA SER A 194 8.80 19.82 9.73
C SER A 194 9.86 18.70 9.72
N GLY A 195 10.48 18.37 10.84
CA GLY A 195 11.43 17.24 10.99
C GLY A 195 10.77 15.91 11.34
N GLU A 196 9.52 15.95 11.81
CA GLU A 196 8.65 14.77 11.97
C GLU A 196 7.55 14.75 10.91
N SER A 197 7.84 15.33 9.74
CA SER A 197 6.87 15.49 8.67
C SER A 197 6.38 14.12 8.18
N ARG A 198 5.16 14.10 7.66
CA ARG A 198 4.59 12.92 6.97
C ARG A 198 5.56 12.36 5.92
N TYR A 199 6.36 13.22 5.26
CA TYR A 199 7.41 12.81 4.34
C TYR A 199 8.50 11.98 5.03
N ASP A 200 8.98 12.39 6.20
CA ASP A 200 10.02 11.65 6.94
C ASP A 200 9.47 10.32 7.48
N LYS A 201 8.20 10.30 7.92
CA LYS A 201 7.50 9.05 8.28
C LYS A 201 7.36 8.11 7.07
N ILE A 202 7.02 8.64 5.89
CA ILE A 202 6.95 7.87 4.64
C ILE A 202 8.34 7.35 4.25
N VAL A 203 9.38 8.16 4.30
CA VAL A 203 10.76 7.72 4.03
C VAL A 203 11.18 6.64 5.01
N SER A 204 10.92 6.81 6.31
CA SER A 204 11.20 5.81 7.34
C SER A 204 10.40 4.51 7.10
N MET A 205 9.14 4.61 6.69
CA MET A 205 8.31 3.45 6.32
C MET A 205 8.86 2.73 5.08
N ILE A 206 9.36 3.46 4.08
CA ILE A 206 10.02 2.88 2.90
C ILE A 206 11.32 2.18 3.32
N GLU A 207 12.13 2.79 4.18
CA GLU A 207 13.35 2.18 4.71
C GLU A 207 13.05 0.93 5.55
N GLN A 208 12.00 0.93 6.35
CA GLN A 208 11.51 -0.27 7.05
C GLN A 208 10.98 -1.33 6.09
N SER A 209 10.28 -0.92 5.04
CA SER A 209 9.80 -1.80 3.96
C SER A 209 10.96 -2.54 3.27
N GLU A 210 12.14 -1.93 3.15
CA GLU A 210 13.33 -2.61 2.62
C GLU A 210 13.80 -3.77 3.50
N GLN A 211 13.45 -3.79 4.78
CA GLN A 211 13.71 -4.94 5.68
C GLN A 211 12.76 -6.10 5.38
N LEU A 212 11.58 -5.83 4.82
CA LEU A 212 10.56 -6.81 4.42
C LEU A 212 10.80 -7.28 2.98
N LYS A 213 12.03 -7.74 2.70
CA LYS A 213 12.45 -8.20 1.37
C LYS A 213 11.60 -9.36 0.91
N SER A 214 11.27 -9.37 -0.39
CA SER A 214 10.63 -10.49 -1.03
C SER A 214 11.55 -11.73 -1.06
N ALA A 215 10.97 -12.93 -1.18
CA ALA A 215 11.75 -14.15 -1.36
C ALA A 215 12.56 -14.08 -2.66
N ALA A 216 12.01 -13.46 -3.71
CA ALA A 216 12.70 -13.24 -4.98
C ALA A 216 13.93 -12.32 -4.84
N GLU A 217 13.82 -11.23 -4.06
CA GLU A 217 14.98 -10.35 -3.77
C GLU A 217 16.06 -11.08 -2.97
N SER A 218 15.63 -11.80 -1.92
CA SER A 218 16.55 -12.59 -1.08
C SER A 218 17.23 -13.70 -1.88
N HIS A 219 16.47 -14.36 -2.77
CA HIS A 219 17.01 -15.39 -3.66
C HIS A 219 18.03 -14.82 -4.65
N ALA A 220 17.74 -13.67 -5.27
CA ALA A 220 18.66 -13.00 -6.19
C ALA A 220 19.97 -12.58 -5.50
N ALA A 221 19.88 -12.01 -4.29
CA ALA A 221 21.06 -11.65 -3.50
C ALA A 221 21.91 -12.87 -3.12
N ASN A 222 21.29 -13.94 -2.65
CA ASN A 222 21.96 -15.20 -2.30
C ASN A 222 22.58 -15.88 -3.51
N LEU A 223 21.90 -15.85 -4.66
CA LEU A 223 22.45 -16.43 -5.89
C LEU A 223 23.67 -15.65 -6.38
N ALA A 224 23.60 -14.33 -6.31
CA ALA A 224 24.71 -13.47 -6.67
C ALA A 224 25.98 -13.85 -5.89
N ASP A 225 25.89 -13.99 -4.57
CA ASP A 225 27.02 -14.40 -3.74
C ASP A 225 27.47 -15.86 -4.00
N LYS A 226 26.52 -16.77 -4.29
CA LYS A 226 26.84 -18.16 -4.66
C LYS A 226 27.55 -18.29 -6.01
N LEU A 227 27.42 -17.33 -6.91
CA LEU A 227 28.11 -17.34 -8.21
C LEU A 227 29.57 -16.95 -8.12
N VAL A 228 30.03 -16.25 -7.09
CA VAL A 228 31.41 -15.82 -6.89
C VAL A 228 32.42 -16.99 -6.95
N PRO A 229 32.24 -18.10 -6.23
CA PRO A 229 33.13 -19.25 -6.36
C PRO A 229 33.24 -19.80 -7.79
N TYR A 230 32.12 -19.84 -8.52
CA TYR A 230 32.13 -20.33 -9.90
C TYR A 230 32.88 -19.38 -10.84
N THR A 231 32.80 -18.07 -10.62
CA THR A 231 33.57 -17.06 -11.37
C THR A 231 35.06 -17.23 -11.10
N LEU A 232 35.48 -17.48 -9.85
CA LEU A 232 36.88 -17.75 -9.49
C LEU A 232 37.38 -19.04 -10.17
N VAL A 233 36.61 -20.13 -10.08
CA VAL A 233 36.97 -21.40 -10.72
C VAL A 233 37.02 -21.23 -12.25
N GLY A 234 36.05 -20.54 -12.83
CA GLY A 234 36.01 -20.24 -14.28
C GLY A 234 37.20 -19.43 -14.75
N SER A 235 37.65 -18.44 -13.96
CA SER A 235 38.84 -17.67 -14.25
C SER A 235 40.10 -18.52 -14.16
N ALA A 236 40.25 -19.35 -13.12
CA ALA A 236 41.36 -20.27 -12.97
C ALA A 236 41.41 -21.29 -14.14
N LEU A 237 40.27 -21.85 -14.52
CA LEU A 237 40.14 -22.78 -15.64
C LEU A 237 40.49 -22.09 -16.97
N SER A 238 39.99 -20.85 -17.18
CA SER A 238 40.35 -20.05 -18.37
C SER A 238 41.87 -19.85 -18.48
N TYR A 239 42.53 -19.55 -17.35
CA TYR A 239 43.99 -19.45 -17.32
C TYR A 239 44.67 -20.80 -17.60
N ALA A 240 44.21 -21.88 -16.99
CA ALA A 240 44.81 -23.21 -17.19
C ALA A 240 44.73 -23.66 -18.64
N LEU A 241 43.59 -23.40 -19.32
CA LEU A 241 43.39 -23.80 -20.71
C LEU A 241 44.10 -22.86 -21.72
N THR A 242 44.05 -21.56 -21.49
CA THR A 242 44.54 -20.58 -22.48
C THR A 242 45.95 -20.08 -22.20
N ARG A 243 46.50 -20.31 -20.99
CA ARG A 243 47.74 -19.74 -20.47
C ARG A 243 47.82 -18.21 -20.64
N ASN A 244 46.67 -17.55 -20.75
CA ASN A 244 46.57 -16.12 -21.00
C ASN A 244 45.84 -15.43 -19.83
N VAL A 245 46.58 -14.63 -19.06
CA VAL A 245 46.07 -13.89 -17.90
C VAL A 245 44.96 -12.88 -18.30
N THR A 246 45.07 -12.27 -19.49
CA THR A 246 44.06 -11.32 -19.98
C THR A 246 42.71 -11.98 -20.18
N ARG A 247 42.68 -13.21 -20.70
CA ARG A 247 41.43 -13.99 -20.82
C ARG A 247 40.86 -14.40 -19.47
N ALA A 248 41.72 -14.77 -18.52
CA ALA A 248 41.30 -15.06 -17.15
C ALA A 248 40.72 -13.83 -16.45
N LEU A 249 41.34 -12.66 -16.64
CA LEU A 249 40.83 -11.38 -16.14
C LEU A 249 39.47 -11.01 -16.72
N SER A 250 39.20 -11.30 -17.99
CA SER A 250 37.89 -11.03 -18.60
C SER A 250 36.75 -11.77 -17.91
N VAL A 251 36.99 -12.94 -17.31
CA VAL A 251 36.01 -13.67 -16.50
C VAL A 251 35.77 -12.95 -15.17
N LEU A 252 36.83 -12.47 -14.51
CA LEU A 252 36.70 -11.77 -13.23
C LEU A 252 36.02 -10.41 -13.34
N MET A 253 36.10 -9.76 -14.53
CA MET A 253 35.51 -8.44 -14.76
C MET A 253 34.01 -8.43 -14.97
N VAL A 254 33.39 -9.59 -15.15
CA VAL A 254 31.94 -9.71 -15.37
C VAL A 254 31.32 -10.34 -14.13
N ASP A 255 30.65 -9.50 -13.34
CA ASP A 255 29.96 -9.91 -12.13
C ASP A 255 28.44 -10.01 -12.37
N PHE A 256 27.84 -11.01 -11.76
CA PHE A 256 26.38 -11.17 -11.79
C PHE A 256 25.69 -10.42 -10.65
N SER A 257 26.44 -10.08 -9.62
CA SER A 257 25.93 -9.58 -8.34
C SER A 257 25.42 -8.16 -8.45
N CYS A 258 26.16 -7.25 -9.08
CA CYS A 258 25.81 -5.84 -9.16
C CYS A 258 24.44 -5.61 -9.79
N ALA A 259 24.21 -6.23 -10.96
CA ALA A 259 22.95 -6.08 -11.67
C ALA A 259 21.76 -6.67 -10.89
N LEU A 260 21.92 -7.83 -10.25
CA LEU A 260 20.85 -8.49 -9.51
C LEU A 260 20.53 -7.75 -8.20
N LYS A 261 21.56 -7.39 -7.43
CA LYS A 261 21.37 -6.69 -6.14
C LYS A 261 20.77 -5.30 -6.30
N LEU A 262 20.99 -4.63 -7.43
CA LEU A 262 20.45 -3.31 -7.70
C LEU A 262 19.06 -3.35 -8.38
N ALA A 263 18.91 -4.15 -9.44
CA ALA A 263 17.69 -4.14 -10.25
C ALA A 263 16.44 -4.66 -9.51
N MET A 264 16.62 -5.62 -8.58
CA MET A 264 15.49 -6.21 -7.86
C MET A 264 14.82 -5.20 -6.90
N PRO A 265 15.51 -4.57 -5.95
CA PRO A 265 14.92 -3.55 -5.10
C PRO A 265 14.32 -2.39 -5.89
N LEU A 266 14.97 -1.95 -6.96
CA LEU A 266 14.45 -0.89 -7.82
C LEU A 266 13.12 -1.27 -8.50
N THR A 267 12.98 -2.53 -8.91
CA THR A 267 11.72 -3.01 -9.49
C THR A 267 10.61 -3.01 -8.46
N VAL A 268 10.90 -3.42 -7.22
CA VAL A 268 9.94 -3.40 -6.10
C VAL A 268 9.53 -1.97 -5.75
N LEU A 269 10.50 -1.07 -5.61
CA LEU A 269 10.21 0.35 -5.35
C LEU A 269 9.38 0.99 -6.49
N SER A 270 9.63 0.58 -7.74
CA SER A 270 8.82 1.02 -8.88
C SER A 270 7.39 0.48 -8.82
N ALA A 271 7.22 -0.78 -8.42
CA ALA A 271 5.90 -1.37 -8.21
C ALA A 271 5.12 -0.67 -7.10
N MET A 272 5.77 -0.38 -5.96
CA MET A 272 5.16 0.37 -4.86
C MET A 272 4.78 1.80 -5.28
N ARG A 273 5.64 2.47 -6.06
CA ARG A 273 5.33 3.79 -6.63
C ARG A 273 4.11 3.72 -7.54
N GLU A 274 4.06 2.72 -8.43
CA GLU A 274 2.95 2.54 -9.36
C GLU A 274 1.65 2.21 -8.62
N ALA A 275 1.70 1.34 -7.60
CA ALA A 275 0.56 1.07 -6.71
C ALA A 275 0.04 2.35 -6.04
N SER A 276 0.94 3.21 -5.55
CA SER A 276 0.56 4.49 -4.95
C SER A 276 -0.16 5.44 -5.91
N MET A 277 0.08 5.34 -7.23
CA MET A 277 -0.67 6.12 -8.23
C MET A 277 -2.13 5.68 -8.36
N TYR A 278 -2.46 4.49 -7.91
CA TYR A 278 -3.81 3.91 -7.84
C TYR A 278 -4.35 3.89 -6.40
N HIS A 279 -3.87 4.80 -5.53
CA HIS A 279 -4.29 4.90 -4.13
C HIS A 279 -4.05 3.64 -3.29
N ILE A 280 -3.11 2.79 -3.72
CA ILE A 280 -2.73 1.55 -3.03
C ILE A 280 -1.43 1.78 -2.26
N THR A 281 -1.44 1.56 -0.95
CA THR A 281 -0.24 1.61 -0.11
C THR A 281 0.21 0.22 0.25
N VAL A 282 1.49 -0.12 -0.02
CA VAL A 282 2.07 -1.43 0.22
C VAL A 282 3.22 -1.30 1.22
N LYS A 283 3.22 -2.11 2.28
CA LYS A 283 4.25 -2.06 3.33
C LYS A 283 5.56 -2.78 2.99
N GLY A 284 5.60 -3.58 1.92
CA GLY A 284 6.84 -4.25 1.53
C GLY A 284 6.73 -5.16 0.31
N GLY A 285 7.88 -5.43 -0.32
CA GLY A 285 7.96 -6.24 -1.54
C GLY A 285 7.47 -7.67 -1.38
N LYS A 286 7.61 -8.26 -0.20
CA LYS A 286 7.12 -9.62 0.08
C LYS A 286 5.61 -9.74 -0.10
N PHE A 287 4.86 -8.68 0.20
CA PHE A 287 3.40 -8.69 0.07
C PHE A 287 2.97 -8.62 -1.41
N LEU A 288 3.68 -7.84 -2.25
CA LEU A 288 3.45 -7.84 -3.69
C LEU A 288 3.75 -9.22 -4.31
N GLU A 289 4.82 -9.88 -3.85
CA GLU A 289 5.13 -11.25 -4.29
C GLU A 289 4.01 -12.22 -3.91
N ALA A 290 3.52 -12.17 -2.66
CA ALA A 290 2.42 -12.99 -2.19
C ALA A 290 1.11 -12.68 -2.96
N VAL A 291 0.81 -11.39 -3.22
CA VAL A 291 -0.33 -11.00 -4.09
C VAL A 291 -0.19 -11.61 -5.48
N ALA A 292 1.02 -11.65 -6.07
CA ALA A 292 1.25 -12.25 -7.39
C ALA A 292 1.05 -13.77 -7.39
N GLN A 293 1.29 -14.45 -6.28
CA GLN A 293 1.20 -15.90 -6.13
C GLN A 293 -0.16 -16.38 -5.60
N ALA A 294 -0.97 -15.47 -5.06
CA ALA A 294 -2.23 -15.82 -4.41
C ALA A 294 -3.18 -16.57 -5.36
N GLY A 295 -3.70 -17.68 -4.87
CA GLY A 295 -4.74 -18.47 -5.53
C GLY A 295 -6.13 -18.26 -4.93
N THR A 296 -6.18 -17.86 -3.66
CA THR A 296 -7.42 -17.68 -2.90
C THR A 296 -7.54 -16.24 -2.41
N ILE A 297 -8.73 -15.67 -2.57
CA ILE A 297 -9.09 -14.38 -1.96
C ILE A 297 -10.30 -14.59 -1.06
N VAL A 298 -10.18 -14.12 0.18
CA VAL A 298 -11.24 -14.12 1.17
C VAL A 298 -11.71 -12.69 1.36
N PHE A 299 -13.00 -12.47 1.22
CA PHE A 299 -13.63 -11.17 1.37
C PHE A 299 -14.48 -11.14 2.63
N ASP A 300 -14.32 -10.11 3.46
CA ASP A 300 -15.42 -9.74 4.32
C ASP A 300 -16.58 -9.16 3.51
N LYS A 301 -17.81 -9.27 3.99
CA LYS A 301 -18.97 -8.66 3.32
C LYS A 301 -19.03 -7.16 3.58
N THR A 302 -19.15 -6.80 4.86
CA THR A 302 -19.52 -5.45 5.29
C THR A 302 -18.33 -4.48 5.15
N GLY A 303 -18.55 -3.34 4.47
CA GLY A 303 -17.48 -2.37 4.24
C GLY A 303 -16.43 -2.80 3.18
N THR A 304 -16.54 -4.02 2.67
CA THR A 304 -15.66 -4.58 1.63
C THR A 304 -16.40 -4.79 0.33
N LEU A 305 -17.31 -5.76 0.26
CA LEU A 305 -18.20 -5.97 -0.88
C LEU A 305 -19.39 -4.99 -0.89
N THR A 306 -19.67 -4.37 0.24
CA THR A 306 -20.66 -3.31 0.42
C THR A 306 -19.98 -1.99 0.79
N HIS A 307 -20.75 -0.89 0.78
CA HIS A 307 -20.25 0.42 1.22
C HIS A 307 -20.34 0.64 2.74
N ALA A 308 -20.83 -0.34 3.52
CA ALA A 308 -21.21 -0.19 4.94
C ALA A 308 -22.15 1.01 5.20
N CYS A 309 -22.95 1.34 4.21
CA CYS A 309 -23.95 2.41 4.27
C CYS A 309 -25.35 1.80 4.16
N PRO A 310 -25.89 1.17 5.24
CA PRO A 310 -27.19 0.55 5.19
C PRO A 310 -28.27 1.56 4.82
N VAL A 311 -29.27 1.08 4.08
CA VAL A 311 -30.43 1.86 3.64
C VAL A 311 -31.73 1.13 4.00
N VAL A 312 -32.78 1.88 4.28
CA VAL A 312 -34.10 1.30 4.45
C VAL A 312 -34.66 0.93 3.08
N ALA A 313 -34.69 -0.37 2.80
CA ALA A 313 -35.21 -0.90 1.53
C ALA A 313 -36.76 -0.91 1.53
N ARG A 314 -37.38 -1.28 2.65
CA ARG A 314 -38.84 -1.40 2.78
C ARG A 314 -39.26 -1.23 4.23
N VAL A 315 -40.42 -0.66 4.44
CA VAL A 315 -41.12 -0.65 5.73
C VAL A 315 -42.41 -1.47 5.58
N ILE A 316 -42.59 -2.49 6.41
CA ILE A 316 -43.74 -3.39 6.37
C ILE A 316 -44.54 -3.16 7.64
N PRO A 317 -45.64 -2.36 7.58
CA PRO A 317 -46.45 -2.05 8.75
C PRO A 317 -47.39 -3.21 9.08
N PHE A 318 -47.76 -3.37 10.34
CA PHE A 318 -48.71 -4.34 10.85
C PHE A 318 -49.89 -3.64 11.58
N GLY A 319 -50.99 -4.31 11.75
CA GLY A 319 -52.16 -3.79 12.46
C GLY A 319 -52.80 -2.59 11.77
N GLY A 320 -52.78 -2.53 10.42
CA GLY A 320 -53.40 -1.46 9.64
C GLY A 320 -52.75 -0.09 9.75
N ARG A 321 -51.48 -0.02 10.21
CA ARG A 321 -50.72 1.22 10.38
C ARG A 321 -50.13 1.71 9.04
N SER A 322 -49.73 2.98 9.00
CA SER A 322 -49.09 3.59 7.83
C SER A 322 -47.58 3.35 7.84
N GLU A 323 -46.96 3.12 6.66
CA GLU A 323 -45.52 3.00 6.52
C GLU A 323 -44.78 4.24 7.01
N ASP A 324 -45.26 5.43 6.62
CA ASP A 324 -44.61 6.70 6.95
C ASP A 324 -44.74 7.02 8.46
N ASP A 325 -45.87 6.68 9.09
CA ASP A 325 -46.00 6.84 10.54
C ASP A 325 -45.05 5.91 11.30
N MET A 326 -44.89 4.67 10.85
CA MET A 326 -44.00 3.71 11.50
C MET A 326 -42.55 4.10 11.31
N LEU A 327 -42.15 4.57 10.12
CA LEU A 327 -40.80 5.07 9.85
C LEU A 327 -40.50 6.32 10.68
N ARG A 328 -41.49 7.23 10.83
CA ARG A 328 -41.35 8.43 11.66
C ARG A 328 -41.12 8.09 13.13
N VAL A 329 -41.93 7.16 13.68
CA VAL A 329 -41.76 6.69 15.07
C VAL A 329 -40.41 6.02 15.28
N ALA A 330 -40.01 5.17 14.36
CA ALA A 330 -38.69 4.50 14.41
C ALA A 330 -37.55 5.51 14.36
N ALA A 331 -37.58 6.49 13.45
CA ALA A 331 -36.56 7.52 13.33
C ALA A 331 -36.47 8.38 14.60
N CYS A 332 -37.59 8.70 15.22
CA CYS A 332 -37.64 9.46 16.46
C CYS A 332 -36.91 8.74 17.62
N LEU A 333 -37.03 7.42 17.72
CA LEU A 333 -36.34 6.63 18.74
C LEU A 333 -34.82 6.44 18.40
N GLU A 334 -34.50 6.17 17.15
CA GLU A 334 -33.15 5.86 16.69
C GLU A 334 -32.21 7.10 16.62
N GLU A 335 -32.76 8.32 16.55
CA GLU A 335 -31.97 9.57 16.46
C GLU A 335 -31.03 9.77 17.66
N HIS A 336 -31.37 9.23 18.82
CA HIS A 336 -30.60 9.41 20.05
C HIS A 336 -29.40 8.45 20.19
N PHE A 337 -29.35 7.38 19.41
CA PHE A 337 -28.32 6.35 19.50
C PHE A 337 -27.73 6.06 18.11
N PRO A 338 -26.85 6.95 17.62
CA PRO A 338 -26.34 6.88 16.25
C PRO A 338 -25.44 5.63 16.05
N HIS A 339 -25.99 4.63 15.41
CA HIS A 339 -25.28 3.50 14.84
C HIS A 339 -25.71 3.31 13.38
N SER A 340 -25.04 2.47 12.62
CA SER A 340 -25.23 2.37 11.16
C SER A 340 -26.68 2.15 10.73
N MET A 341 -27.42 1.26 11.41
CA MET A 341 -28.83 0.98 11.11
C MET A 341 -29.74 2.14 11.55
N ALA A 342 -29.49 2.74 12.72
CA ALA A 342 -30.21 3.92 13.18
C ALA A 342 -30.08 5.09 12.19
N ASN A 343 -28.87 5.36 11.75
CA ASN A 343 -28.60 6.39 10.73
C ASN A 343 -29.35 6.14 9.42
N ALA A 344 -29.50 4.86 9.01
CA ALA A 344 -30.29 4.49 7.84
C ALA A 344 -31.79 4.85 8.00
N VAL A 345 -32.36 4.55 9.18
CA VAL A 345 -33.76 4.83 9.50
C VAL A 345 -34.02 6.33 9.54
N VAL A 346 -33.17 7.09 10.25
CA VAL A 346 -33.25 8.55 10.36
C VAL A 346 -33.10 9.21 8.99
N ARG A 347 -32.14 8.77 8.16
CA ARG A 347 -31.94 9.28 6.80
C ARG A 347 -33.18 9.02 5.93
N ALA A 348 -33.72 7.79 5.95
CA ALA A 348 -34.90 7.45 5.16
C ALA A 348 -36.12 8.30 5.55
N ALA A 349 -36.30 8.60 6.83
CA ALA A 349 -37.35 9.50 7.30
C ALA A 349 -37.14 10.94 6.80
N ARG A 350 -35.92 11.44 6.82
CA ARG A 350 -35.55 12.77 6.29
C ARG A 350 -35.78 12.87 4.78
N GLU A 351 -35.39 11.88 4.02
CA GLU A 351 -35.60 11.83 2.55
C GLU A 351 -37.07 11.84 2.16
N ARG A 352 -37.93 11.24 2.99
CA ARG A 352 -39.41 11.29 2.83
C ARG A 352 -40.02 12.55 3.42
N ASN A 353 -39.22 13.51 3.92
CA ASN A 353 -39.70 14.74 4.59
C ASN A 353 -40.65 14.46 5.77
N LEU A 354 -40.44 13.38 6.51
CA LEU A 354 -41.20 13.03 7.70
C LEU A 354 -40.63 13.80 8.89
N ALA A 355 -41.02 15.06 9.02
CA ALA A 355 -40.67 15.85 10.20
C ALA A 355 -41.32 15.24 11.44
N HIS A 356 -40.56 15.14 12.52
CA HIS A 356 -41.11 14.77 13.83
C HIS A 356 -40.73 15.83 14.87
N GLU A 357 -41.67 16.19 15.71
CA GLU A 357 -41.39 16.81 16.99
C GLU A 357 -41.03 15.68 17.96
N GLU A 358 -40.21 15.93 18.99
CA GLU A 358 -39.90 14.93 20.01
C GLU A 358 -41.21 14.38 20.63
N MET A 359 -41.57 13.15 20.24
CA MET A 359 -42.86 12.55 20.63
C MET A 359 -42.73 11.60 21.82
N HIS A 360 -41.49 11.41 22.32
CA HIS A 360 -41.17 10.42 23.35
C HIS A 360 -40.78 11.09 24.67
N SER A 361 -40.90 10.33 25.75
CA SER A 361 -40.31 10.62 27.05
C SER A 361 -38.85 10.14 27.06
N GLN A 362 -38.32 9.88 28.22
CA GLN A 362 -36.96 9.37 28.38
C GLN A 362 -36.75 8.07 27.55
N VAL A 363 -35.71 8.06 26.70
CA VAL A 363 -35.35 6.90 25.89
C VAL A 363 -34.35 6.05 26.68
N GLU A 364 -34.62 4.76 26.79
CA GLU A 364 -33.77 3.80 27.46
C GLU A 364 -33.13 2.87 26.43
N TYR A 365 -31.78 2.85 26.41
CA TYR A 365 -31.01 1.97 25.54
C TYR A 365 -30.64 0.68 26.28
N ILE A 366 -31.05 -0.45 25.74
CA ILE A 366 -30.75 -1.78 26.26
C ILE A 366 -29.62 -2.36 25.41
N VAL A 367 -28.41 -2.42 25.99
CA VAL A 367 -27.19 -2.81 25.29
C VAL A 367 -27.36 -4.16 24.59
N ALA A 368 -27.03 -4.23 23.31
CA ALA A 368 -27.11 -5.39 22.43
C ALA A 368 -28.53 -5.89 22.10
N HIS A 369 -29.61 -5.24 22.57
CA HIS A 369 -30.99 -5.68 22.36
C HIS A 369 -31.81 -4.69 21.55
N GLY A 370 -31.85 -3.42 21.97
CA GLY A 370 -32.67 -2.40 21.29
C GLY A 370 -32.95 -1.16 22.15
N ILE A 371 -33.94 -0.41 21.75
CA ILE A 371 -34.36 0.85 22.37
C ILE A 371 -35.78 0.72 22.87
N SER A 372 -36.04 1.22 24.08
CA SER A 372 -37.39 1.32 24.69
C SER A 372 -37.71 2.75 25.06
N SER A 373 -38.93 3.20 24.80
CA SER A 373 -39.42 4.51 25.23
C SER A 373 -40.94 4.53 25.34
N MET A 374 -41.47 5.63 25.84
CA MET A 374 -42.91 5.88 25.89
C MET A 374 -43.30 6.96 24.88
N VAL A 375 -44.13 6.60 23.92
CA VAL A 375 -44.71 7.52 22.91
C VAL A 375 -46.20 7.54 23.12
N GLU A 376 -46.79 8.73 23.30
CA GLU A 376 -48.23 8.90 23.54
C GLU A 376 -48.83 7.96 24.63
N ASN A 377 -48.11 7.79 25.74
CA ASN A 377 -48.47 6.89 26.84
C ASN A 377 -48.50 5.39 26.49
N LYS A 378 -47.91 4.98 25.37
CA LYS A 378 -47.72 3.58 25.01
C LYS A 378 -46.25 3.25 25.01
N LYS A 379 -45.86 2.07 25.53
CA LYS A 379 -44.50 1.58 25.42
C LYS A 379 -44.20 1.30 23.95
N VAL A 380 -43.12 1.84 23.45
CA VAL A 380 -42.62 1.60 22.09
C VAL A 380 -41.22 1.03 22.21
N VAL A 381 -40.99 -0.07 21.53
CA VAL A 381 -39.70 -0.76 21.51
C VAL A 381 -39.25 -1.03 20.08
N ILE A 382 -37.96 -0.83 19.81
CA ILE A 382 -37.37 -1.10 18.52
C ILE A 382 -36.08 -1.87 18.71
N GLY A 383 -35.86 -2.93 17.93
CA GLY A 383 -34.68 -3.77 18.08
C GLY A 383 -34.74 -5.09 17.32
N SER A 384 -33.97 -6.07 17.78
CA SER A 384 -33.87 -7.40 17.17
C SER A 384 -35.15 -8.24 17.40
N ALA A 385 -35.31 -9.33 16.63
CA ALA A 385 -36.41 -10.28 16.85
C ALA A 385 -36.41 -10.84 18.27
N HIS A 386 -35.26 -11.22 18.78
CA HIS A 386 -35.10 -11.72 20.14
C HIS A 386 -35.63 -10.71 21.17
N PHE A 387 -35.17 -9.46 21.06
CA PHE A 387 -35.62 -8.39 21.95
C PHE A 387 -37.15 -8.21 21.94
N ILE A 388 -37.78 -8.17 20.76
CA ILE A 388 -39.23 -7.91 20.62
C ILE A 388 -40.05 -9.12 21.06
N PHE A 389 -39.67 -10.35 20.68
CA PHE A 389 -40.54 -11.52 20.91
C PHE A 389 -40.18 -12.31 22.17
N GLU A 390 -38.91 -12.35 22.59
CA GLU A 390 -38.51 -13.15 23.75
C GLU A 390 -38.40 -12.30 25.02
N ASP A 391 -37.78 -11.12 24.95
CA ASP A 391 -37.63 -10.26 26.13
C ASP A 391 -38.91 -9.47 26.42
N GLU A 392 -39.42 -8.74 25.42
CA GLU A 392 -40.60 -7.89 25.55
C GLU A 392 -41.93 -8.63 25.34
N LYS A 393 -41.89 -9.88 24.87
CA LYS A 393 -43.04 -10.78 24.67
C LYS A 393 -44.14 -10.18 23.81
N CYS A 394 -43.76 -9.35 22.83
CA CYS A 394 -44.70 -8.81 21.86
C CYS A 394 -45.20 -9.91 20.92
N MET A 395 -46.38 -9.73 20.37
CA MET A 395 -47.02 -10.71 19.47
C MET A 395 -47.29 -10.10 18.10
N VAL A 396 -47.33 -10.94 17.07
CA VAL A 396 -47.81 -10.55 15.75
C VAL A 396 -49.31 -10.31 15.84
N PRO A 397 -49.84 -9.22 15.25
CA PRO A 397 -51.29 -8.95 15.27
C PRO A 397 -52.12 -10.12 14.71
N ALA A 398 -53.29 -10.35 15.30
CA ALA A 398 -54.14 -11.47 14.91
C ALA A 398 -54.51 -11.41 13.42
N GLY A 399 -54.29 -12.50 12.68
CA GLY A 399 -54.57 -12.61 11.25
C GLY A 399 -53.45 -12.11 10.32
N GLU A 400 -52.32 -11.64 10.86
CA GLU A 400 -51.20 -11.16 10.04
C GLU A 400 -49.96 -12.08 10.11
N GLN A 401 -50.10 -13.32 10.61
CA GLN A 401 -49.00 -14.27 10.72
C GLN A 401 -48.44 -14.63 9.34
N GLU A 402 -49.25 -14.82 8.32
CA GLU A 402 -48.80 -15.11 6.94
C GLU A 402 -47.95 -13.97 6.38
N LYS A 403 -48.26 -12.71 6.73
CA LYS A 403 -47.49 -11.55 6.33
C LYS A 403 -46.16 -11.49 7.02
N TYR A 404 -46.07 -11.92 8.28
CA TYR A 404 -44.81 -12.04 9.01
C TYR A 404 -43.93 -13.16 8.44
N ASP A 405 -44.53 -14.31 8.15
CA ASP A 405 -43.79 -15.46 7.58
C ASP A 405 -43.32 -15.20 6.15
N ALA A 406 -43.93 -14.25 5.44
CA ALA A 406 -43.58 -13.80 4.10
C ALA A 406 -42.60 -12.63 4.07
N LEU A 407 -41.97 -12.27 5.22
CA LEU A 407 -40.96 -11.21 5.24
C LEU A 407 -39.78 -11.55 4.30
N PRO A 408 -39.27 -10.56 3.55
CA PRO A 408 -38.17 -10.79 2.61
C PRO A 408 -36.90 -11.13 3.37
N VAL A 409 -36.37 -12.32 3.09
CA VAL A 409 -35.26 -12.92 3.84
C VAL A 409 -33.87 -12.37 3.45
N GLU A 410 -33.80 -11.63 2.35
CA GLU A 410 -32.58 -10.99 1.84
C GLU A 410 -32.17 -9.74 2.63
N PHE A 411 -33.04 -9.19 3.49
CA PHE A 411 -32.78 -7.99 4.27
C PHE A 411 -32.54 -8.29 5.75
N SER A 412 -31.77 -7.43 6.40
CA SER A 412 -31.73 -7.38 7.86
C SER A 412 -33.02 -6.73 8.38
N HIS A 413 -33.61 -7.29 9.43
CA HIS A 413 -34.89 -6.83 9.96
C HIS A 413 -34.68 -6.08 11.27
N LEU A 414 -35.23 -4.87 11.35
CA LEU A 414 -35.39 -4.10 12.58
C LEU A 414 -36.85 -4.06 12.93
N TYR A 415 -37.22 -4.60 14.10
CA TYR A 415 -38.60 -4.78 14.52
C TYR A 415 -39.01 -3.63 15.41
N LEU A 416 -40.19 -3.03 15.12
CA LEU A 416 -40.83 -1.97 15.91
C LEU A 416 -42.12 -2.52 16.50
N ALA A 417 -42.29 -2.45 17.83
CA ALA A 417 -43.51 -2.82 18.50
C ALA A 417 -44.09 -1.65 19.31
N ILE A 418 -45.39 -1.55 19.38
CA ILE A 418 -46.14 -0.54 20.13
C ILE A 418 -47.08 -1.25 21.10
N GLY A 419 -46.88 -1.05 22.40
CA GLY A 419 -47.56 -1.82 23.44
C GLY A 419 -47.02 -3.27 23.45
N SER A 420 -47.93 -4.23 23.24
CA SER A 420 -47.60 -5.67 23.19
C SER A 420 -47.71 -6.26 21.78
N GLU A 421 -47.83 -5.43 20.74
CA GLU A 421 -48.02 -5.88 19.36
C GLU A 421 -46.93 -5.37 18.43
N LEU A 422 -46.52 -6.22 17.48
CA LEU A 422 -45.65 -5.83 16.37
C LEU A 422 -46.36 -4.74 15.54
N ALA A 423 -45.67 -3.61 15.37
CA ALA A 423 -46.19 -2.46 14.66
C ALA A 423 -45.67 -2.33 13.25
N ALA A 424 -44.37 -2.63 13.06
CA ALA A 424 -43.74 -2.65 11.75
C ALA A 424 -42.46 -3.48 11.77
N VAL A 425 -42.05 -3.92 10.59
CA VAL A 425 -40.69 -4.44 10.33
C VAL A 425 -40.03 -3.54 9.30
N ILE A 426 -38.89 -2.99 9.66
CA ILE A 426 -38.09 -2.15 8.80
C ILE A 426 -37.01 -3.04 8.19
N CYS A 427 -37.08 -3.25 6.88
CA CYS A 427 -36.12 -4.04 6.12
C CYS A 427 -34.93 -3.15 5.75
N ILE A 428 -33.75 -3.49 6.22
CA ILE A 428 -32.51 -2.75 5.99
C ILE A 428 -31.64 -3.56 5.06
N ALA A 429 -31.22 -2.94 3.96
CA ALA A 429 -30.25 -3.48 3.01
C ALA A 429 -28.90 -2.80 3.23
N ASP A 430 -27.82 -3.55 3.08
CA ASP A 430 -26.48 -3.00 2.90
C ASP A 430 -26.12 -3.23 1.42
N PRO A 431 -26.27 -2.22 0.56
CA PRO A 431 -26.16 -2.39 -0.88
C PRO A 431 -24.75 -2.83 -1.28
N LEU A 432 -24.69 -3.82 -2.14
CA LEU A 432 -23.45 -4.27 -2.75
C LEU A 432 -22.83 -3.15 -3.60
N ARG A 433 -21.53 -3.13 -3.68
CA ARG A 433 -20.80 -2.29 -4.62
C ARG A 433 -21.16 -2.69 -6.04
N PRO A 434 -21.54 -1.75 -6.92
CA PRO A 434 -21.99 -2.07 -8.28
C PRO A 434 -20.92 -2.79 -9.10
N GLU A 435 -19.63 -2.53 -8.81
CA GLU A 435 -18.50 -3.16 -9.48
C GLU A 435 -18.13 -4.55 -8.95
N ALA A 436 -18.69 -5.01 -7.83
CA ALA A 436 -18.25 -6.24 -7.15
C ALA A 436 -18.24 -7.48 -8.07
N CYS A 437 -19.33 -7.69 -8.82
CA CYS A 437 -19.44 -8.82 -9.75
C CYS A 437 -18.36 -8.78 -10.86
N ASP A 438 -18.08 -7.59 -11.41
CA ASP A 438 -17.11 -7.45 -12.50
C ASP A 438 -15.68 -7.56 -11.99
N VAL A 439 -15.42 -7.14 -10.76
CA VAL A 439 -14.14 -7.36 -10.06
C VAL A 439 -13.89 -8.86 -9.87
N MET A 440 -14.90 -9.65 -9.46
CA MET A 440 -14.75 -11.11 -9.33
C MET A 440 -14.36 -11.76 -10.67
N LYS A 441 -15.03 -11.37 -11.77
CA LYS A 441 -14.69 -11.84 -13.11
C LYS A 441 -13.26 -11.47 -13.50
N ALA A 442 -12.85 -10.22 -13.24
CA ALA A 442 -11.51 -9.73 -13.56
C ALA A 442 -10.42 -10.46 -12.76
N LEU A 443 -10.64 -10.71 -11.46
CA LEU A 443 -9.70 -11.45 -10.61
C LEU A 443 -9.54 -12.90 -11.07
N ARG A 444 -10.62 -13.58 -11.46
CA ARG A 444 -10.54 -14.91 -12.07
C ARG A 444 -9.74 -14.91 -13.37
N ALA A 445 -9.94 -13.92 -14.22
CA ALA A 445 -9.15 -13.76 -15.46
C ALA A 445 -7.65 -13.55 -15.16
N LEU A 446 -7.30 -13.01 -14.01
CA LEU A 446 -5.93 -12.85 -13.53
C LEU A 446 -5.40 -14.05 -12.71
N GLY A 447 -6.10 -15.20 -12.77
CA GLY A 447 -5.64 -16.46 -12.21
C GLY A 447 -5.97 -16.70 -10.74
N ILE A 448 -6.89 -15.94 -10.14
CA ILE A 448 -7.48 -16.31 -8.85
C ILE A 448 -8.37 -17.53 -9.06
N GLN A 449 -8.11 -18.57 -8.28
CA GLN A 449 -8.75 -19.88 -8.42
C GLN A 449 -9.99 -20.01 -7.55
N ARG A 450 -10.00 -19.34 -6.39
CA ARG A 450 -11.09 -19.41 -5.41
C ARG A 450 -11.34 -18.08 -4.75
N THR A 451 -12.60 -17.68 -4.69
CA THR A 451 -13.10 -16.51 -3.98
C THR A 451 -14.07 -16.94 -2.90
N VAL A 452 -13.89 -16.47 -1.67
CA VAL A 452 -14.69 -16.85 -0.51
C VAL A 452 -15.23 -15.61 0.16
N MET A 453 -16.50 -15.59 0.55
CA MET A 453 -17.11 -14.52 1.32
C MET A 453 -17.32 -14.98 2.77
N LEU A 454 -16.90 -14.16 3.74
CA LEU A 454 -17.20 -14.36 5.15
C LEU A 454 -18.17 -13.28 5.62
N THR A 455 -19.21 -13.66 6.36
CA THR A 455 -20.21 -12.73 6.88
C THR A 455 -20.80 -13.20 8.20
N GLY A 456 -21.19 -12.25 9.05
CA GLY A 456 -22.00 -12.51 10.25
C GLY A 456 -23.50 -12.64 9.95
N ASP A 457 -23.94 -12.46 8.71
CA ASP A 457 -25.35 -12.57 8.33
C ASP A 457 -25.83 -14.02 8.39
N SER A 458 -27.18 -14.17 8.37
CA SER A 458 -27.82 -15.47 8.30
C SER A 458 -27.45 -16.23 7.01
N GLU A 459 -27.50 -17.55 7.07
CA GLU A 459 -27.22 -18.45 5.94
C GLU A 459 -27.98 -18.04 4.66
N ARG A 460 -29.27 -17.67 4.80
CA ARG A 460 -30.12 -17.29 3.66
C ARG A 460 -29.66 -15.99 2.99
N THR A 461 -29.33 -14.98 3.78
CA THR A 461 -28.83 -13.69 3.29
C THR A 461 -27.45 -13.87 2.63
N ALA A 462 -26.58 -14.63 3.28
CA ALA A 462 -25.25 -14.92 2.75
C ALA A 462 -25.30 -15.66 1.40
N ALA A 463 -26.18 -16.66 1.26
CA ALA A 463 -26.37 -17.39 0.02
C ALA A 463 -26.85 -16.51 -1.15
N ALA A 464 -27.81 -15.60 -0.87
CA ALA A 464 -28.34 -14.68 -1.87
C ALA A 464 -27.23 -13.71 -2.38
N ILE A 465 -26.49 -13.12 -1.45
CA ILE A 465 -25.37 -12.20 -1.77
C ILE A 465 -24.26 -12.93 -2.51
N ALA A 466 -23.87 -14.12 -2.06
CA ALA A 466 -22.83 -14.91 -2.69
C ALA A 466 -23.18 -15.24 -4.16
N ALA A 467 -24.43 -15.57 -4.43
CA ALA A 467 -24.93 -15.81 -5.78
C ALA A 467 -24.91 -14.54 -6.65
N GLU A 468 -25.28 -13.39 -6.09
CA GLU A 468 -25.30 -12.09 -6.77
C GLU A 468 -23.90 -11.61 -7.12
N VAL A 469 -22.96 -11.66 -6.17
CA VAL A 469 -21.54 -11.26 -6.37
C VAL A 469 -20.80 -12.28 -7.23
N GLY A 470 -21.22 -13.55 -7.17
CA GLY A 470 -20.63 -14.63 -7.90
C GLY A 470 -19.34 -15.18 -7.27
N VAL A 471 -19.21 -15.19 -5.93
CA VAL A 471 -18.12 -15.86 -5.22
C VAL A 471 -18.27 -17.39 -5.31
N ASP A 472 -17.14 -18.12 -5.13
CA ASP A 472 -17.13 -19.58 -5.28
C ASP A 472 -17.62 -20.32 -4.02
N ASP A 473 -17.43 -19.69 -2.84
CA ASP A 473 -17.82 -20.25 -1.55
C ASP A 473 -18.19 -19.10 -0.58
N TYR A 474 -18.93 -19.41 0.48
CA TYR A 474 -19.24 -18.45 1.53
C TYR A 474 -19.36 -19.12 2.89
N ARG A 475 -19.20 -18.35 3.95
CA ARG A 475 -19.46 -18.75 5.33
C ARG A 475 -20.37 -17.71 5.98
N ALA A 476 -21.49 -18.17 6.49
CA ALA A 476 -22.48 -17.36 7.19
C ALA A 476 -22.32 -17.47 8.72
N GLU A 477 -22.90 -16.55 9.47
CA GLU A 477 -22.93 -16.53 10.93
C GLU A 477 -21.55 -16.62 11.58
N VAL A 478 -20.50 -16.04 10.92
CA VAL A 478 -19.10 -16.15 11.33
C VAL A 478 -18.76 -15.04 12.30
N LEU A 479 -18.23 -15.39 13.46
CA LEU A 479 -17.68 -14.47 14.43
C LEU A 479 -16.26 -13.99 13.99
N PRO A 480 -15.76 -12.86 14.50
CA PRO A 480 -14.42 -12.36 14.13
C PRO A 480 -13.29 -13.38 14.36
N GLU A 481 -13.35 -14.17 15.44
CA GLU A 481 -12.38 -15.23 15.75
C GLU A 481 -12.45 -16.37 14.73
N ASP A 482 -13.64 -16.74 14.27
CA ASP A 482 -13.83 -17.82 13.31
C ASP A 482 -13.34 -17.42 11.92
N LYS A 483 -13.42 -16.11 11.58
CA LYS A 483 -12.81 -15.58 10.35
C LYS A 483 -11.30 -15.82 10.33
N ALA A 484 -10.61 -15.53 11.44
CA ALA A 484 -9.17 -15.76 11.57
C ALA A 484 -8.83 -17.25 11.47
N ASN A 485 -9.57 -18.10 12.19
CA ASN A 485 -9.40 -19.55 12.14
C ASN A 485 -9.57 -20.12 10.73
N PHE A 486 -10.56 -19.63 9.97
CA PHE A 486 -10.76 -20.05 8.58
C PHE A 486 -9.56 -19.68 7.70
N VAL A 487 -9.07 -18.44 7.80
CA VAL A 487 -7.91 -17.97 7.04
C VAL A 487 -6.65 -18.76 7.41
N GLU A 488 -6.42 -19.03 8.69
CA GLU A 488 -5.29 -19.88 9.15
C GLU A 488 -5.36 -21.30 8.58
N GLN A 489 -6.54 -21.91 8.54
CA GLN A 489 -6.73 -23.24 7.95
C GLN A 489 -6.42 -23.25 6.47
N GLU A 490 -6.86 -22.26 5.70
CA GLU A 490 -6.53 -22.14 4.27
C GLU A 490 -5.02 -21.95 4.06
N CYS A 491 -4.36 -21.12 4.86
CA CYS A 491 -2.91 -20.96 4.81
C CYS A 491 -2.17 -22.25 5.19
N ALA A 492 -2.62 -22.97 6.22
CA ALA A 492 -2.04 -24.24 6.64
C ALA A 492 -2.23 -25.36 5.58
N ALA A 493 -3.30 -25.28 4.79
CA ALA A 493 -3.52 -26.17 3.63
C ALA A 493 -2.55 -25.89 2.47
N GLY A 494 -1.71 -24.86 2.58
CA GLY A 494 -0.72 -24.50 1.56
C GLY A 494 -1.23 -23.52 0.51
N HIS A 495 -2.40 -22.94 0.71
CA HIS A 495 -2.91 -21.88 -0.16
C HIS A 495 -2.28 -20.54 0.16
N THR A 496 -1.92 -19.76 -0.85
CA THR A 496 -1.56 -18.36 -0.63
C THR A 496 -2.84 -17.53 -0.64
N VAL A 497 -3.17 -16.96 0.52
CA VAL A 497 -4.43 -16.30 0.81
C VAL A 497 -4.27 -14.80 0.92
N ILE A 498 -5.12 -14.06 0.22
CA ILE A 498 -5.35 -12.63 0.45
C ILE A 498 -6.65 -12.51 1.26
N MET A 499 -6.61 -11.81 2.39
CA MET A 499 -7.81 -11.44 3.16
C MET A 499 -8.11 -9.97 2.93
N LEU A 500 -9.35 -9.65 2.53
CA LEU A 500 -9.86 -8.28 2.42
C LEU A 500 -10.89 -8.02 3.53
N GLY A 501 -10.75 -6.88 4.21
CA GLY A 501 -11.67 -6.44 5.25
C GLY A 501 -11.60 -4.92 5.47
N ASP A 502 -12.48 -4.40 6.34
CA ASP A 502 -12.49 -2.99 6.74
C ASP A 502 -11.41 -2.64 7.78
N GLY A 503 -10.79 -3.63 8.37
CA GLY A 503 -9.65 -3.54 9.28
C GLY A 503 -9.99 -3.31 10.75
N ILE A 504 -11.23 -3.03 11.12
CA ILE A 504 -11.62 -2.84 12.53
C ILE A 504 -11.97 -4.20 13.15
N ASN A 505 -12.94 -4.89 12.57
CA ASN A 505 -13.43 -6.17 13.06
C ASN A 505 -12.63 -7.36 12.52
N ASP A 506 -11.94 -7.17 11.39
CA ASP A 506 -11.24 -8.24 10.68
C ASP A 506 -9.74 -8.29 10.98
N SER A 507 -9.24 -7.45 11.92
CA SER A 507 -7.82 -7.38 12.28
C SER A 507 -7.17 -8.74 12.53
N PRO A 508 -7.78 -9.69 13.26
CA PRO A 508 -7.21 -11.03 13.44
C PRO A 508 -7.10 -11.81 12.12
N ALA A 509 -8.12 -11.75 11.27
CA ALA A 509 -8.15 -12.44 9.99
C ALA A 509 -7.16 -11.84 8.98
N LEU A 510 -7.03 -10.49 8.96
CA LEU A 510 -6.03 -9.78 8.14
C LEU A 510 -4.60 -10.20 8.52
N SER A 511 -4.33 -10.33 9.84
CA SER A 511 -3.02 -10.74 10.34
C SER A 511 -2.71 -12.22 10.11
N ALA A 512 -3.73 -13.07 10.03
CA ALA A 512 -3.59 -14.51 9.80
C ALA A 512 -3.30 -14.85 8.33
N ALA A 513 -3.65 -13.99 7.40
CA ALA A 513 -3.46 -14.18 5.96
C ALA A 513 -1.99 -14.04 5.53
N ASN A 514 -1.65 -14.58 4.35
CA ASN A 514 -0.35 -14.28 3.72
C ASN A 514 -0.25 -12.81 3.33
N VAL A 515 -1.39 -12.18 2.99
CA VAL A 515 -1.53 -10.75 2.74
C VAL A 515 -2.86 -10.27 3.29
N GLY A 516 -2.82 -9.39 4.28
CA GLY A 516 -3.97 -8.64 4.75
C GLY A 516 -4.12 -7.34 3.96
N VAL A 517 -5.28 -7.16 3.32
CA VAL A 517 -5.62 -5.95 2.55
C VAL A 517 -6.78 -5.24 3.23
N ALA A 518 -6.54 -4.05 3.75
CA ALA A 518 -7.60 -3.21 4.29
C ALA A 518 -8.18 -2.30 3.22
N ILE A 519 -9.50 -2.28 3.14
CA ILE A 519 -10.26 -1.26 2.41
C ILE A 519 -10.57 -0.16 3.42
N SER A 520 -9.95 0.99 3.29
CA SER A 520 -10.01 2.00 4.32
C SER A 520 -10.27 3.39 3.77
N ASP A 521 -11.43 3.92 4.12
CA ASP A 521 -11.71 5.36 4.03
C ASP A 521 -11.15 6.14 5.24
N GLY A 522 -10.26 5.54 6.05
CA GLY A 522 -9.58 6.34 7.05
C GLY A 522 -9.32 5.77 8.43
N ALA A 523 -9.75 4.56 8.77
CA ALA A 523 -9.42 4.00 10.09
C ALA A 523 -7.89 3.84 10.23
N ALA A 524 -7.27 4.66 11.09
CA ALA A 524 -5.83 4.62 11.33
C ALA A 524 -5.36 3.22 11.78
N ILE A 525 -6.19 2.51 12.52
CA ILE A 525 -5.95 1.14 13.02
C ILE A 525 -5.85 0.15 11.85
N ALA A 526 -6.75 0.24 10.86
CA ALA A 526 -6.72 -0.62 9.68
C ALA A 526 -5.42 -0.48 8.89
N ARG A 527 -4.93 0.76 8.73
CA ARG A 527 -3.64 1.05 8.07
C ARG A 527 -2.44 0.50 8.83
N GLU A 528 -2.54 0.42 10.17
CA GLU A 528 -1.43 -0.07 10.99
C GLU A 528 -1.33 -1.60 10.95
N ILE A 529 -2.44 -2.29 10.88
CA ILE A 529 -2.50 -3.76 10.94
C ILE A 529 -2.31 -4.38 9.56
N ALA A 530 -2.99 -3.88 8.53
CA ALA A 530 -2.94 -4.47 7.19
C ALA A 530 -1.56 -4.31 6.52
N ASP A 531 -1.20 -5.27 5.70
CA ASP A 531 0.03 -5.27 4.89
C ASP A 531 -0.08 -4.36 3.66
N ILE A 532 -1.29 -4.25 3.13
CA ILE A 532 -1.65 -3.40 1.99
C ILE A 532 -2.93 -2.66 2.35
N THR A 533 -3.01 -1.39 1.96
CA THR A 533 -4.23 -0.60 2.11
C THR A 533 -4.65 -0.11 0.74
N ILE A 534 -5.93 -0.26 0.40
CA ILE A 534 -6.56 0.30 -0.80
C ILE A 534 -7.60 1.34 -0.40
N ALA A 535 -7.85 2.34 -1.24
CA ALA A 535 -8.91 3.31 -1.00
C ALA A 535 -10.28 2.65 -1.16
N ALA A 536 -11.29 3.16 -0.45
CA ALA A 536 -12.63 2.55 -0.49
C ALA A 536 -13.47 2.97 -1.70
N GLU A 537 -12.93 3.83 -2.56
CA GLU A 537 -13.71 4.42 -3.66
C GLU A 537 -14.08 3.40 -4.75
N ASN A 538 -13.18 2.46 -5.08
CA ASN A 538 -13.40 1.51 -6.18
C ASN A 538 -12.65 0.18 -5.96
N LEU A 539 -13.39 -0.91 -5.92
CA LEU A 539 -12.83 -2.25 -5.71
C LEU A 539 -11.93 -2.72 -6.88
N PHE A 540 -11.97 -2.08 -8.04
CA PHE A 540 -11.02 -2.34 -9.14
C PHE A 540 -9.56 -2.04 -8.80
N GLU A 541 -9.29 -1.29 -7.73
CA GLU A 541 -7.93 -1.11 -7.20
C GLU A 541 -7.28 -2.45 -6.84
N LEU A 542 -8.07 -3.44 -6.37
CA LEU A 542 -7.58 -4.81 -6.14
C LEU A 542 -7.11 -5.49 -7.44
N VAL A 543 -7.82 -5.26 -8.54
CA VAL A 543 -7.43 -5.77 -9.87
C VAL A 543 -6.14 -5.09 -10.34
N ALA A 544 -6.01 -3.78 -10.12
CA ALA A 544 -4.78 -3.04 -10.40
C ALA A 544 -3.60 -3.56 -9.56
N LEU A 545 -3.81 -3.79 -8.25
CA LEU A 545 -2.82 -4.38 -7.35
C LEU A 545 -2.33 -5.72 -7.87
N ARG A 546 -3.24 -6.62 -8.26
CA ARG A 546 -2.90 -7.94 -8.80
C ARG A 546 -2.09 -7.85 -10.09
N ARG A 547 -2.44 -6.94 -11.01
CA ARG A 547 -1.70 -6.71 -12.25
C ARG A 547 -0.30 -6.17 -11.98
N ILE A 548 -0.15 -5.18 -11.09
CA ILE A 548 1.14 -4.63 -10.68
C ILE A 548 2.03 -5.73 -10.09
N ALA A 549 1.48 -6.56 -9.21
CA ALA A 549 2.18 -7.67 -8.58
C ALA A 549 2.66 -8.71 -9.61
N GLN A 550 1.82 -9.09 -10.56
CA GLN A 550 2.20 -10.00 -11.66
C GLN A 550 3.22 -9.36 -12.60
N GLY A 551 3.08 -8.07 -12.91
CA GLY A 551 4.02 -7.28 -13.69
C GLY A 551 5.40 -7.20 -13.01
N LEU A 552 5.43 -7.03 -11.69
CA LEU A 552 6.64 -7.08 -10.86
C LEU A 552 7.37 -8.41 -11.04
N MET A 553 6.69 -9.53 -10.83
CA MET A 553 7.29 -10.86 -10.94
C MET A 553 7.77 -11.16 -12.36
N SER A 554 7.02 -10.75 -13.38
CA SER A 554 7.43 -10.85 -14.78
C SER A 554 8.69 -10.04 -15.08
N ARG A 555 8.76 -8.80 -14.57
CA ARG A 555 9.92 -7.91 -14.73
C ARG A 555 11.16 -8.48 -14.02
N ILE A 556 11.01 -8.97 -12.80
CA ILE A 556 12.06 -9.64 -12.03
C ILE A 556 12.63 -10.83 -12.82
N ASN A 557 11.77 -11.71 -13.29
CA ASN A 557 12.17 -12.89 -14.06
C ASN A 557 12.83 -12.52 -15.40
N SER A 558 12.33 -11.50 -16.07
CA SER A 558 12.93 -10.98 -17.31
C SER A 558 14.32 -10.39 -17.07
N ASN A 559 14.48 -9.58 -16.04
CA ASN A 559 15.78 -9.01 -15.65
C ASN A 559 16.78 -10.11 -15.30
N TYR A 560 16.36 -11.12 -14.54
CA TYR A 560 17.17 -12.27 -14.17
C TYR A 560 17.70 -13.03 -15.39
N ARG A 561 16.81 -13.38 -16.33
CA ARG A 561 17.19 -14.07 -17.57
C ARG A 561 18.16 -13.25 -18.41
N PHE A 562 17.91 -11.95 -18.50
CA PHE A 562 18.79 -11.04 -19.25
C PHE A 562 20.18 -10.94 -18.61
N VAL A 563 20.26 -10.75 -17.28
CA VAL A 563 21.57 -10.65 -16.58
C VAL A 563 22.39 -11.92 -16.78
N ILE A 564 21.79 -13.09 -16.61
CA ILE A 564 22.49 -14.36 -16.78
C ILE A 564 22.96 -14.56 -18.24
N GLY A 565 22.06 -14.35 -19.20
CA GLY A 565 22.37 -14.53 -20.61
C GLY A 565 23.42 -13.57 -21.13
N PHE A 566 23.28 -12.28 -20.81
CA PHE A 566 24.19 -11.23 -21.26
C PHE A 566 25.59 -11.37 -20.64
N ASN A 567 25.66 -11.54 -19.32
CA ASN A 567 26.94 -11.70 -18.62
C ASN A 567 27.65 -13.01 -19.01
N GLY A 568 26.87 -14.11 -19.18
CA GLY A 568 27.41 -15.36 -19.71
C GLY A 568 28.00 -15.20 -21.11
N SER A 569 27.37 -14.41 -21.97
CA SER A 569 27.90 -14.10 -23.31
C SER A 569 29.18 -13.25 -23.24
N LEU A 570 29.24 -12.25 -22.35
CA LEU A 570 30.44 -11.44 -22.15
C LEU A 570 31.62 -12.30 -21.67
N ILE A 571 31.38 -13.22 -20.74
CA ILE A 571 32.39 -14.18 -20.27
C ILE A 571 32.87 -15.04 -21.44
N GLY A 572 31.99 -15.61 -22.24
CA GLY A 572 32.31 -16.44 -23.40
C GLY A 572 33.19 -15.69 -24.42
N LEU A 573 32.79 -14.44 -24.75
CA LEU A 573 33.55 -13.58 -25.67
C LEU A 573 34.91 -13.14 -25.08
N GLY A 574 34.99 -12.96 -23.77
CA GLY A 574 36.27 -12.66 -23.09
C GLY A 574 37.21 -13.84 -23.08
N VAL A 575 36.73 -15.07 -22.80
CA VAL A 575 37.54 -16.29 -22.80
C VAL A 575 38.05 -16.63 -24.21
N THR A 576 37.24 -16.41 -25.24
CA THR A 576 37.70 -16.58 -26.64
C THR A 576 38.68 -15.49 -27.07
N GLY A 577 38.78 -14.38 -26.33
CA GLY A 577 39.69 -13.28 -26.63
C GLY A 577 39.12 -12.24 -27.62
N VAL A 578 37.86 -12.34 -27.95
CA VAL A 578 37.15 -11.38 -28.82
C VAL A 578 36.98 -10.03 -28.10
N LEU A 579 36.71 -10.05 -26.79
CA LEU A 579 36.59 -8.84 -25.98
C LEU A 579 37.74 -8.68 -25.00
N ALA A 580 38.26 -7.45 -24.92
CA ALA A 580 39.23 -7.07 -23.90
C ALA A 580 38.54 -6.93 -22.50
N PRO A 581 39.26 -7.16 -21.39
CA PRO A 581 38.69 -7.08 -20.04
C PRO A 581 38.01 -5.75 -19.74
N ALA A 582 38.63 -4.63 -20.11
CA ALA A 582 38.06 -3.29 -19.92
C ALA A 582 36.76 -3.08 -20.72
N THR A 583 36.66 -3.63 -21.94
CA THR A 583 35.46 -3.56 -22.77
C THR A 583 34.36 -4.42 -22.17
N SER A 584 34.67 -5.63 -21.68
CA SER A 584 33.70 -6.49 -20.99
C SER A 584 33.15 -5.81 -19.74
N ALA A 585 34.01 -5.20 -18.92
CA ALA A 585 33.58 -4.44 -17.73
C ALA A 585 32.69 -3.23 -18.08
N MET A 586 33.04 -2.50 -19.14
CA MET A 586 32.25 -1.37 -19.61
C MET A 586 30.87 -1.82 -20.09
N MET A 587 30.77 -2.87 -20.89
CA MET A 587 29.51 -3.41 -21.38
C MET A 587 28.65 -3.97 -20.25
N HIS A 588 29.28 -4.63 -19.26
CA HIS A 588 28.64 -5.08 -18.05
C HIS A 588 28.00 -3.91 -17.29
N ASN A 589 28.73 -2.85 -16.99
CA ASN A 589 28.22 -1.68 -16.28
C ASN A 589 27.12 -0.94 -17.07
N LEU A 590 27.23 -0.84 -18.40
CA LEU A 590 26.19 -0.28 -19.25
C LEU A 590 24.91 -1.13 -19.22
N SER A 591 25.05 -2.47 -19.21
CA SER A 591 23.89 -3.35 -19.11
C SER A 591 23.21 -3.23 -17.74
N THR A 592 23.98 -3.15 -16.66
CA THR A 592 23.47 -2.92 -15.29
C THR A 592 22.69 -1.61 -15.19
N LEU A 593 23.24 -0.53 -15.75
CA LEU A 593 22.53 0.75 -15.82
C LEU A 593 21.24 0.65 -16.64
N GLY A 594 21.30 0.00 -17.82
CA GLY A 594 20.13 -0.20 -18.68
C GLY A 594 19.01 -0.97 -17.99
N ILE A 595 19.36 -2.06 -17.29
CA ILE A 595 18.40 -2.86 -16.50
C ILE A 595 17.82 -2.02 -15.35
N SER A 596 18.65 -1.26 -14.66
CA SER A 596 18.21 -0.40 -13.56
C SER A 596 17.22 0.67 -14.02
N LEU A 597 17.51 1.34 -15.15
CA LEU A 597 16.60 2.31 -15.76
C LEU A 597 15.28 1.65 -16.20
N ARG A 598 15.34 0.47 -16.82
CA ARG A 598 14.16 -0.31 -17.18
C ARG A 598 13.34 -0.69 -15.94
N SER A 599 14.00 -1.04 -14.83
CA SER A 599 13.36 -1.40 -13.57
C SER A 599 12.59 -0.25 -12.92
N MET A 600 12.91 0.99 -13.28
CA MET A 600 12.22 2.21 -12.81
C MET A 600 11.00 2.60 -13.66
N THR A 601 10.75 1.92 -14.79
CA THR A 601 9.58 2.18 -15.63
C THR A 601 8.34 1.48 -15.08
N ASN A 602 7.15 1.96 -15.46
CA ASN A 602 5.88 1.36 -15.08
C ASN A 602 5.81 -0.11 -15.52
N LEU A 603 5.09 -0.91 -14.75
CA LEU A 603 4.96 -2.35 -14.90
C LEU A 603 3.74 -2.75 -15.74
N ILE A 604 2.69 -1.94 -15.67
CA ILE A 604 1.44 -2.13 -16.39
C ILE A 604 1.23 -0.99 -17.40
N ASP A 605 0.46 -1.28 -18.44
CA ASP A 605 0.08 -0.26 -19.41
C ASP A 605 -1.02 0.64 -18.83
N SER A 606 -0.72 1.92 -18.67
CA SER A 606 -1.62 2.90 -18.07
C SER A 606 -2.96 3.03 -18.81
N SER A 607 -2.96 2.82 -20.14
CA SER A 607 -4.16 2.98 -20.97
C SER A 607 -5.25 1.93 -20.67
N GLU A 608 -4.87 0.72 -20.29
CA GLU A 608 -5.79 -0.37 -20.00
C GLU A 608 -6.35 -0.29 -18.58
N THR A 609 -5.52 0.14 -17.63
CA THR A 609 -5.92 0.26 -16.22
C THR A 609 -6.76 1.51 -15.99
N THR A 610 -6.45 2.62 -16.66
CA THR A 610 -7.27 3.83 -16.60
C THR A 610 -8.68 3.58 -17.13
N ARG A 611 -8.83 2.78 -18.20
CA ARG A 611 -10.15 2.36 -18.71
C ARG A 611 -10.96 1.55 -17.69
N LEU A 612 -10.32 0.70 -16.88
CA LEU A 612 -11.00 -0.09 -15.85
C LEU A 612 -11.45 0.77 -14.67
N LEU A 613 -10.68 1.81 -14.34
CA LEU A 613 -11.03 2.74 -13.26
C LEU A 613 -12.02 3.84 -13.71
N GLU A 614 -12.03 4.17 -15.01
CA GLU A 614 -12.94 5.15 -15.61
C GLU A 614 -14.27 4.54 -16.09
N SER A 615 -14.38 3.21 -16.17
CA SER A 615 -15.66 2.55 -16.48
C SER A 615 -16.60 2.61 -15.27
N ARG A 616 -17.09 3.81 -15.00
CA ARG A 616 -18.14 4.12 -14.03
C ARG A 616 -19.52 3.91 -14.63
#